data_486a32e15ef760debc2e19e617aff03d
#
_entry.id   486a32e15ef760debc2e19e617aff03d
#
_cell.length_a   1.000
_cell.length_b   1.000
_cell.length_c   1.000
_cell.angle_alpha   90.00
_cell.angle_beta   90.00
_cell.angle_gamma   90.00
#
_symmetry.space_group_name_H-M   'P 1'
#
loop_
_entity.id
_entity.type
_entity.pdbx_description
1 polymer ?
#
loop_
_entity_poly.entity_id
_entity_poly.type
_entity_poly.pdbx_seq_one_letter_code
_entity_poly.pdbx_strand_id
1 'polypeptide(L)'
;DLETLRQQGFKLAVIDTPPAITVAIQSVINVAELIVVPTRPSPHDLRAVGATVDLCERAGKPLIFVVNAGTPKAKITSEAAIALSQHGTVAPVTVHQRTDFAASMIDGRTVMEVNPGGRSAQEIEQLWGYISDRLEKNFRRTVFAVPNAQSAAASMGHRPAGGGFGRRVVGQ
;
A
#
# COMPACT_ATOMS: atom_id res chain seq x y z
N ASP A 1 -6.41 -13.19 -16.04
CA ASP A 1 -5.15 -12.55 -16.36
C ASP A 1 -5.36 -11.03 -16.47
N LEU A 2 -4.51 -10.21 -15.79
CA LEU A 2 -4.65 -8.75 -15.77
C LEU A 2 -4.51 -8.12 -17.17
N GLU A 3 -3.64 -8.67 -18.00
CA GLU A 3 -3.48 -8.18 -19.38
C GLU A 3 -4.73 -8.42 -20.23
N THR A 4 -5.39 -9.53 -20.06
CA THR A 4 -6.68 -9.81 -20.73
C THR A 4 -7.76 -8.80 -20.31
N LEU A 5 -7.85 -8.49 -19.01
CA LEU A 5 -8.79 -7.47 -18.51
C LEU A 5 -8.47 -6.08 -19.09
N ARG A 6 -7.20 -5.72 -19.18
CA ARG A 6 -6.77 -4.46 -19.80
C ARG A 6 -7.16 -4.38 -21.27
N GLN A 7 -6.96 -5.45 -22.03
CA GLN A 7 -7.36 -5.53 -23.44
C GLN A 7 -8.88 -5.42 -23.62
N GLN A 8 -9.66 -5.88 -22.64
CA GLN A 8 -11.11 -5.74 -22.59
C GLN A 8 -11.58 -4.33 -22.15
N GLY A 9 -10.65 -3.42 -21.86
CA GLY A 9 -10.95 -2.02 -21.52
C GLY A 9 -11.19 -1.76 -20.03
N PHE A 10 -10.94 -2.73 -19.15
CA PHE A 10 -10.98 -2.50 -17.72
C PHE A 10 -9.85 -1.54 -17.31
N LYS A 11 -10.20 -0.50 -16.57
CA LYS A 11 -9.26 0.54 -16.12
C LYS A 11 -8.76 0.32 -14.69
N LEU A 12 -9.46 -0.49 -13.92
CA LEU A 12 -9.14 -0.78 -12.53
C LEU A 12 -9.47 -2.24 -12.23
N ALA A 13 -8.58 -2.89 -11.50
CA ALA A 13 -8.83 -4.18 -10.87
C ALA A 13 -8.58 -4.04 -9.35
N VAL A 14 -9.55 -4.43 -8.54
CA VAL A 14 -9.39 -4.53 -7.09
C VAL A 14 -9.20 -6.01 -6.77
N ILE A 15 -8.07 -6.34 -6.13
CA ILE A 15 -7.73 -7.72 -5.77
C ILE A 15 -7.88 -7.86 -4.26
N ASP A 16 -8.90 -8.60 -3.84
CA ASP A 16 -9.07 -8.99 -2.44
C ASP A 16 -8.17 -10.20 -2.13
N THR A 17 -7.50 -10.16 -0.99
CA THR A 17 -6.52 -11.18 -0.60
C THR A 17 -6.91 -11.83 0.72
N PRO A 18 -6.62 -13.15 0.89
CA PRO A 18 -6.81 -13.80 2.18
C PRO A 18 -5.86 -13.21 3.24
N PRO A 19 -6.20 -13.34 4.54
CA PRO A 19 -5.44 -12.71 5.63
C PRO A 19 -4.08 -13.36 5.93
N ALA A 20 -3.71 -14.43 5.24
CA ALA A 20 -2.46 -15.15 5.48
C ALA A 20 -1.36 -14.72 4.51
N ILE A 21 -0.14 -14.51 5.02
CA ILE A 21 1.04 -14.24 4.19
C ILE A 21 1.44 -15.51 3.45
N THR A 22 1.10 -15.57 2.18
CA THR A 22 1.37 -16.70 1.28
C THR A 22 2.14 -16.25 0.05
N VAL A 23 2.64 -17.19 -0.74
CA VAL A 23 3.27 -16.91 -2.05
C VAL A 23 2.29 -16.16 -2.98
N ALA A 24 0.98 -16.45 -2.85
CA ALA A 24 -0.05 -15.75 -3.62
C ALA A 24 -0.09 -14.24 -3.30
N ILE A 25 0.05 -13.84 -2.04
CA ILE A 25 0.11 -12.42 -1.65
C ILE A 25 1.33 -11.73 -2.24
N GLN A 26 2.50 -12.37 -2.24
CA GLN A 26 3.68 -11.80 -2.88
C GLN A 26 3.46 -11.55 -4.38
N SER A 27 2.80 -12.48 -5.06
CA SER A 27 2.45 -12.32 -6.48
C SER A 27 1.49 -11.16 -6.71
N VAL A 28 0.49 -10.96 -5.83
CA VAL A 28 -0.44 -9.82 -5.88
C VAL A 28 0.30 -8.51 -5.62
N ILE A 29 1.13 -8.45 -4.57
CA ILE A 29 1.93 -7.27 -4.25
C ILE A 29 2.80 -6.86 -5.44
N ASN A 30 3.45 -7.82 -6.10
CA ASN A 30 4.33 -7.53 -7.23
C ASN A 30 3.61 -6.89 -8.43
N VAL A 31 2.35 -7.22 -8.67
CA VAL A 31 1.56 -6.67 -9.78
C VAL A 31 0.74 -5.45 -9.40
N ALA A 32 0.51 -5.21 -8.11
CA ALA A 32 -0.27 -4.08 -7.63
C ALA A 32 0.45 -2.75 -7.88
N GLU A 33 -0.30 -1.72 -8.24
CA GLU A 33 0.18 -0.34 -8.37
C GLU A 33 0.05 0.43 -7.05
N LEU A 34 -0.90 0.03 -6.22
CA LEU A 34 -1.13 0.58 -4.89
C LEU A 34 -1.66 -0.53 -3.97
N ILE A 35 -1.14 -0.58 -2.76
CA ILE A 35 -1.57 -1.53 -1.75
C ILE A 35 -2.35 -0.77 -0.68
N VAL A 36 -3.58 -1.21 -0.43
CA VAL A 36 -4.44 -0.66 0.62
C VAL A 36 -4.49 -1.64 1.78
N VAL A 37 -4.12 -1.18 2.98
CA VAL A 37 -4.04 -2.00 4.19
C VAL A 37 -5.08 -1.52 5.21
N PRO A 38 -6.30 -2.09 5.18
CA PRO A 38 -7.30 -1.77 6.19
C PRO A 38 -6.90 -2.41 7.52
N THR A 39 -6.86 -1.59 8.58
CA THR A 39 -6.38 -2.01 9.90
C THR A 39 -7.36 -1.55 10.98
N ARG A 40 -7.81 -2.45 11.83
CA ARG A 40 -8.62 -2.09 13.00
C ARG A 40 -7.77 -1.42 14.07
N PRO A 41 -8.34 -0.49 14.85
CA PRO A 41 -7.63 0.13 15.97
C PRO A 41 -7.55 -0.82 17.17
N SER A 42 -6.78 -1.89 17.01
CA SER A 42 -6.50 -2.86 18.07
C SER A 42 -5.02 -3.20 18.11
N PRO A 43 -4.44 -3.49 19.30
CA PRO A 43 -3.04 -3.88 19.41
C PRO A 43 -2.66 -5.13 18.61
N HIS A 44 -3.60 -6.06 18.43
CA HIS A 44 -3.39 -7.28 17.66
C HIS A 44 -3.29 -6.98 16.17
N ASP A 45 -4.22 -6.20 15.62
CA ASP A 45 -4.23 -5.84 14.21
C ASP A 45 -3.01 -4.97 13.86
N LEU A 46 -2.65 -4.01 14.73
CA LEU A 46 -1.47 -3.16 14.54
C LEU A 46 -0.16 -3.98 14.50
N ARG A 47 -0.04 -5.04 15.30
CA ARG A 47 1.14 -5.94 15.26
C ARG A 47 1.16 -6.76 13.97
N ALA A 48 0.01 -7.21 13.50
CA ALA A 48 -0.09 -8.03 12.29
C ALA A 48 0.31 -7.27 11.01
N VAL A 49 0.16 -5.95 11.00
CA VAL A 49 0.50 -5.09 9.86
C VAL A 49 1.99 -5.13 9.50
N GLY A 50 2.90 -5.30 10.47
CA GLY A 50 4.34 -5.22 10.26
C GLY A 50 4.84 -6.13 9.14
N ALA A 51 4.39 -7.38 9.12
CA ALA A 51 4.79 -8.33 8.10
C ALA A 51 4.32 -7.96 6.67
N THR A 52 3.16 -7.30 6.55
CA THR A 52 2.69 -6.76 5.26
C THR A 52 3.53 -5.56 4.82
N VAL A 53 3.87 -4.67 5.75
CA VAL A 53 4.78 -3.53 5.49
C VAL A 53 6.10 -4.02 4.95
N ASP A 54 6.75 -4.98 5.62
CA ASP A 54 8.02 -5.57 5.19
C ASP A 54 7.97 -6.14 3.76
N LEU A 55 6.85 -6.77 3.40
CA LEU A 55 6.66 -7.30 2.04
C LEU A 55 6.53 -6.18 1.01
N CYS A 56 5.77 -5.13 1.32
CA CYS A 56 5.57 -3.98 0.42
C CYS A 56 6.88 -3.20 0.23
N GLU A 57 7.65 -2.99 1.29
CA GLU A 57 8.95 -2.33 1.25
C GLU A 57 9.95 -3.09 0.39
N ARG A 58 10.07 -4.42 0.61
CA ARG A 58 10.94 -5.28 -0.21
C ARG A 58 10.54 -5.28 -1.68
N ALA A 59 9.25 -5.19 -1.98
CA ALA A 59 8.76 -5.12 -3.35
C ALA A 59 8.81 -3.70 -3.94
N GLY A 60 9.20 -2.68 -3.14
CA GLY A 60 9.23 -1.28 -3.57
C GLY A 60 7.85 -0.73 -3.95
N LYS A 61 6.77 -1.25 -3.31
CA LYS A 61 5.40 -0.90 -3.66
C LYS A 61 4.82 0.15 -2.73
N PRO A 62 4.12 1.16 -3.27
CA PRO A 62 3.45 2.15 -2.44
C PRO A 62 2.29 1.50 -1.69
N LEU A 63 2.17 1.85 -0.41
CA LEU A 63 1.08 1.39 0.44
C LEU A 63 0.40 2.58 1.13
N ILE A 64 -0.87 2.41 1.46
CA ILE A 64 -1.64 3.29 2.32
C ILE A 64 -2.37 2.48 3.38
N PHE A 65 -2.39 2.98 4.59
CA PHE A 65 -3.20 2.43 5.67
C PHE A 65 -4.56 3.09 5.70
N VAL A 66 -5.57 2.31 6.04
CA VAL A 66 -6.93 2.79 6.31
C VAL A 66 -7.32 2.34 7.70
N VAL A 67 -7.61 3.27 8.60
CA VAL A 67 -8.19 2.91 9.90
C VAL A 67 -9.62 2.44 9.65
N ASN A 68 -9.83 1.13 9.83
CA ASN A 68 -11.09 0.46 9.56
C ASN A 68 -11.78 0.02 10.85
N ALA A 69 -13.09 0.04 10.87
CA ALA A 69 -13.91 -0.29 12.03
C ALA A 69 -13.56 0.54 13.28
N GLY A 70 -13.17 1.80 13.08
CA GLY A 70 -12.85 2.71 14.15
C GLY A 70 -14.09 3.08 14.98
N THR A 71 -13.96 3.18 16.30
CA THR A 71 -15.01 3.70 17.16
C THR A 71 -14.99 5.23 17.14
N PRO A 72 -16.10 5.91 16.82
CA PRO A 72 -16.14 7.37 16.80
C PRO A 72 -15.69 7.97 18.14
N LYS A 73 -14.81 8.99 18.09
CA LYS A 73 -14.29 9.71 19.25
C LYS A 73 -13.49 8.86 20.26
N ALA A 74 -13.21 7.61 19.97
CA ALA A 74 -12.41 6.77 20.85
C ALA A 74 -10.92 7.10 20.67
N LYS A 75 -10.21 7.25 21.80
CA LYS A 75 -8.76 7.55 21.83
C LYS A 75 -7.95 6.50 21.07
N ILE A 76 -8.32 5.22 21.20
CA ILE A 76 -7.64 4.12 20.49
C ILE A 76 -7.70 4.26 18.96
N THR A 77 -8.74 4.88 18.40
CA THR A 77 -8.86 5.13 16.96
C THR A 77 -7.81 6.13 16.47
N SER A 78 -7.62 7.22 17.20
CA SER A 78 -6.59 8.21 16.88
C SER A 78 -5.17 7.71 17.16
N GLU A 79 -4.97 6.96 18.24
CA GLU A 79 -3.69 6.33 18.55
C GLU A 79 -3.26 5.32 17.48
N ALA A 80 -4.21 4.55 16.94
CA ALA A 80 -3.94 3.64 15.84
C ALA A 80 -3.48 4.38 14.57
N ALA A 81 -4.11 5.50 14.21
CA ALA A 81 -3.69 6.32 13.09
C ALA A 81 -2.26 6.86 13.28
N ILE A 82 -1.93 7.32 14.49
CA ILE A 82 -0.57 7.79 14.83
C ILE A 82 0.44 6.64 14.72
N ALA A 83 0.13 5.46 15.25
CA ALA A 83 1.01 4.30 15.18
C ALA A 83 1.27 3.89 13.72
N LEU A 84 0.22 3.79 12.90
CA LEU A 84 0.33 3.45 11.48
C LEU A 84 1.14 4.49 10.70
N SER A 85 1.04 5.78 11.06
CA SER A 85 1.77 6.85 10.38
C SER A 85 3.28 6.77 10.52
N GLN A 86 3.78 6.02 11.51
CA GLN A 86 5.20 5.74 11.67
C GLN A 86 5.73 4.73 10.63
N HIS A 87 4.84 3.96 10.00
CA HIS A 87 5.17 2.92 9.03
C HIS A 87 4.78 3.29 7.60
N GLY A 88 4.08 4.38 7.39
CA GLY A 88 3.70 4.81 6.05
C GLY A 88 2.54 5.80 6.02
N THR A 89 2.00 6.01 4.84
CA THR A 89 0.90 6.95 4.64
C THR A 89 -0.41 6.39 5.20
N VAL A 90 -1.11 7.18 6.00
CA VAL A 90 -2.45 6.86 6.49
C VAL A 90 -3.48 7.69 5.72
N ALA A 91 -4.55 7.06 5.25
CA ALA A 91 -5.66 7.79 4.63
C ALA A 91 -6.29 8.77 5.63
N PRO A 92 -6.66 9.98 5.19
CA PRO A 92 -7.24 10.99 6.09
C PRO A 92 -8.68 10.67 6.53
N VAL A 93 -9.20 9.53 6.08
CA VAL A 93 -10.56 9.06 6.36
C VAL A 93 -10.51 7.81 7.21
N THR A 94 -11.27 7.78 8.29
CA THR A 94 -11.53 6.58 9.09
C THR A 94 -12.86 5.98 8.66
N VAL A 95 -12.87 4.70 8.34
CA VAL A 95 -14.11 3.95 8.16
C VAL A 95 -14.57 3.47 9.55
N HIS A 96 -15.64 4.04 10.06
CA HIS A 96 -16.11 3.74 11.40
C HIS A 96 -16.94 2.45 11.45
N GLN A 97 -16.89 1.80 12.61
CA GLN A 97 -17.74 0.64 12.87
C GLN A 97 -19.21 1.07 12.91
N ARG A 98 -20.00 0.57 11.95
CA ARG A 98 -21.44 0.82 11.86
C ARG A 98 -22.20 -0.43 11.42
N THR A 99 -23.43 -0.56 11.89
CA THR A 99 -24.33 -1.65 11.50
C THR A 99 -24.75 -1.55 10.03
N ASP A 100 -24.72 -0.34 9.45
CA ASP A 100 -25.10 -0.10 8.05
C ASP A 100 -24.30 -0.97 7.08
N PHE A 101 -23.01 -1.21 7.35
CA PHE A 101 -22.18 -2.05 6.49
C PHE A 101 -22.65 -3.50 6.46
N ALA A 102 -23.01 -4.05 7.63
CA ALA A 102 -23.54 -5.41 7.70
C ALA A 102 -24.96 -5.49 7.15
N ALA A 103 -25.79 -4.49 7.44
CA ALA A 103 -27.19 -4.45 7.00
C ALA A 103 -27.31 -4.33 5.48
N SER A 104 -26.47 -3.53 4.82
CA SER A 104 -26.49 -3.39 3.35
C SER A 104 -26.15 -4.70 2.63
N MET A 105 -25.31 -5.55 3.23
CA MET A 105 -24.88 -6.81 2.64
C MET A 105 -25.93 -7.93 2.69
N ILE A 106 -27.05 -7.75 3.41
CA ILE A 106 -28.12 -8.76 3.52
C ILE A 106 -28.69 -9.13 2.14
N ASP A 107 -28.82 -8.15 1.26
CA ASP A 107 -29.29 -8.34 -0.13
C ASP A 107 -28.18 -8.10 -1.19
N GLY A 108 -26.93 -8.03 -0.76
CA GLY A 108 -25.78 -7.88 -1.62
C GLY A 108 -25.50 -6.45 -2.09
N ARG A 109 -26.20 -5.45 -1.54
CA ARG A 109 -25.93 -4.04 -1.84
C ARG A 109 -24.85 -3.46 -0.97
N THR A 110 -24.31 -2.33 -1.39
CA THR A 110 -23.37 -1.50 -0.63
C THR A 110 -24.10 -0.42 0.16
N VAL A 111 -23.44 0.18 1.14
CA VAL A 111 -23.97 1.33 1.88
C VAL A 111 -24.28 2.53 0.97
N MET A 112 -23.54 2.66 -0.14
CA MET A 112 -23.74 3.74 -1.12
C MET A 112 -25.03 3.54 -1.93
N GLU A 113 -25.41 2.30 -2.19
CA GLU A 113 -26.66 1.96 -2.90
C GLU A 113 -27.88 2.02 -1.98
N VAL A 114 -27.72 1.66 -0.70
CA VAL A 114 -28.81 1.66 0.28
C VAL A 114 -29.12 3.07 0.80
N ASN A 115 -28.07 3.85 1.15
CA ASN A 115 -28.22 5.19 1.70
C ASN A 115 -27.05 6.09 1.25
N PRO A 116 -27.10 6.64 0.03
CA PRO A 116 -26.01 7.47 -0.52
C PRO A 116 -25.68 8.70 0.32
N GLY A 117 -26.67 9.27 1.00
CA GLY A 117 -26.48 10.43 1.90
C GLY A 117 -26.03 10.07 3.32
N GLY A 118 -25.92 8.78 3.63
CA GLY A 118 -25.55 8.29 4.95
C GLY A 118 -24.05 8.51 5.27
N ARG A 119 -23.75 8.57 6.57
CA ARG A 119 -22.34 8.75 7.02
C ARG A 119 -21.41 7.63 6.53
N SER A 120 -21.92 6.39 6.49
CA SER A 120 -21.17 5.23 6.01
C SER A 120 -20.82 5.38 4.53
N ALA A 121 -21.76 5.82 3.70
CA ALA A 121 -21.55 6.08 2.28
C ALA A 121 -20.54 7.23 2.06
N GLN A 122 -20.69 8.33 2.80
CA GLN A 122 -19.77 9.48 2.72
C GLN A 122 -18.33 9.12 3.07
N GLU A 123 -18.10 8.27 4.09
CA GLU A 123 -16.76 7.79 4.45
C GLU A 123 -16.15 6.96 3.32
N ILE A 124 -16.92 6.07 2.69
CA ILE A 124 -16.43 5.27 1.55
C ILE A 124 -16.16 6.16 0.34
N GLU A 125 -17.02 7.14 0.04
CA GLU A 125 -16.81 8.07 -1.07
C GLU A 125 -15.55 8.92 -0.87
N GLN A 126 -15.33 9.44 0.33
CA GLN A 126 -14.10 10.20 0.66
C GLN A 126 -12.86 9.32 0.57
N LEU A 127 -12.94 8.07 1.05
CA LEU A 127 -11.85 7.12 0.94
C LEU A 127 -11.54 6.79 -0.52
N TRP A 128 -12.57 6.57 -1.33
CA TRP A 128 -12.41 6.31 -2.76
C TRP A 128 -11.76 7.50 -3.47
N GLY A 129 -12.21 8.71 -3.22
CA GLY A 129 -11.58 9.92 -3.76
C GLY A 129 -10.09 10.00 -3.44
N TYR A 130 -9.72 9.73 -2.19
CA TYR A 130 -8.32 9.70 -1.78
C TYR A 130 -7.50 8.61 -2.49
N ILE A 131 -8.05 7.39 -2.62
CA ILE A 131 -7.39 6.27 -3.31
C ILE A 131 -7.21 6.60 -4.80
N SER A 132 -8.24 7.12 -5.45
CA SER A 132 -8.22 7.49 -6.87
C SER A 132 -7.14 8.54 -7.16
N ASP A 133 -7.06 9.59 -6.33
CA ASP A 133 -6.01 10.61 -6.44
C ASP A 133 -4.59 10.03 -6.30
N ARG A 134 -4.43 9.04 -5.43
CA ARG A 134 -3.14 8.37 -5.23
C ARG A 134 -2.77 7.50 -6.43
N LEU A 135 -3.72 6.77 -6.98
CA LEU A 135 -3.51 5.94 -8.17
C LEU A 135 -3.11 6.82 -9.37
N GLU A 136 -3.81 7.93 -9.60
CA GLU A 136 -3.47 8.87 -10.67
C GLU A 136 -2.06 9.45 -10.52
N LYS A 137 -1.68 9.86 -9.32
CA LYS A 137 -0.34 10.39 -9.04
C LYS A 137 0.74 9.35 -9.25
N ASN A 138 0.51 8.10 -8.83
CA ASN A 138 1.45 7.00 -9.05
C ASN A 138 1.58 6.70 -10.54
N PHE A 139 0.47 6.62 -11.27
CA PHE A 139 0.45 6.40 -12.71
C PHE A 139 1.24 7.47 -13.46
N ARG A 140 1.02 8.75 -13.15
CA ARG A 140 1.77 9.87 -13.77
C ARG A 140 3.27 9.77 -13.48
N ARG A 141 3.68 9.41 -12.26
CA ARG A 141 5.11 9.21 -11.94
C ARG A 141 5.73 8.09 -12.75
N THR A 142 5.02 6.99 -12.97
CA THR A 142 5.51 5.84 -13.74
C THR A 142 5.60 6.14 -15.23
N VAL A 143 4.61 6.82 -15.80
CA VAL A 143 4.55 7.12 -17.23
C VAL A 143 5.50 8.25 -17.63
N PHE A 144 5.72 9.23 -16.75
CA PHE A 144 6.59 10.40 -17.03
C PHE A 144 7.98 10.31 -16.38
N ALA A 145 8.33 9.21 -15.71
CA ALA A 145 9.70 8.92 -15.32
C ALA A 145 10.48 8.52 -16.58
N VAL A 146 10.91 9.52 -17.35
CA VAL A 146 11.90 9.30 -18.43
C VAL A 146 13.17 8.79 -17.76
N PRO A 147 13.71 7.62 -18.14
CA PRO A 147 15.01 7.18 -17.64
C PRO A 147 16.03 8.26 -18.01
N ASN A 148 16.65 8.86 -17.02
CA ASN A 148 17.70 9.84 -17.25
C ASN A 148 18.88 9.10 -17.86
N ALA A 149 19.06 9.23 -19.19
CA ALA A 149 20.12 8.56 -19.98
C ALA A 149 21.54 8.95 -19.55
N GLN A 150 21.69 9.81 -18.56
CA GLN A 150 22.99 10.29 -18.06
C GLN A 150 23.60 9.44 -16.94
N SER A 151 22.87 8.50 -16.32
CA SER A 151 23.47 7.63 -15.28
C SER A 151 24.10 6.34 -15.81
N ALA A 152 23.88 5.98 -17.08
CA ALA A 152 24.45 4.79 -17.69
C ALA A 152 25.87 5.01 -18.25
N ALA A 153 26.32 6.25 -18.42
CA ALA A 153 27.63 6.56 -18.98
C ALA A 153 28.76 6.70 -17.94
N ALA A 154 28.44 6.71 -16.64
CA ALA A 154 29.45 6.90 -15.58
C ALA A 154 30.03 5.61 -15.00
N SER A 155 29.61 4.43 -15.44
CA SER A 155 30.13 3.15 -14.93
C SER A 155 31.12 2.42 -15.86
N MET A 156 31.48 3.02 -17.00
CA MET A 156 32.52 2.50 -17.89
C MET A 156 33.71 3.46 -17.93
N GLY A 157 34.64 3.31 -17.02
CA GLY A 157 35.91 4.00 -17.15
C GLY A 157 36.59 4.31 -15.82
N HIS A 158 37.17 3.34 -15.15
CA HIS A 158 38.55 3.43 -14.65
C HIS A 158 38.99 2.10 -13.99
N ARG A 159 39.74 1.30 -14.71
CA ARG A 159 40.65 0.34 -14.12
C ARG A 159 41.96 1.10 -13.86
N PRO A 160 42.49 1.19 -12.66
CA PRO A 160 43.91 1.43 -12.47
C PRO A 160 44.62 0.09 -12.46
N ALA A 161 45.65 0.03 -13.31
CA ALA A 161 46.65 -1.03 -13.34
C ALA A 161 47.60 -0.93 -12.13
N GLY A 162 47.97 -2.07 -11.63
CA GLY A 162 49.22 -2.50 -11.10
C GLY A 162 49.97 -1.67 -10.05
N GLY A 163 50.38 -2.36 -9.00
CA GLY A 163 51.35 -1.90 -8.06
C GLY A 163 51.37 -2.82 -6.85
N GLY A 164 52.29 -3.68 -6.86
CA GLY A 164 52.64 -4.76 -6.01
C GLY A 164 53.39 -4.37 -4.75
N PHE A 165 53.64 -5.40 -3.95
CA PHE A 165 54.65 -5.60 -2.89
C PHE A 165 54.44 -4.88 -1.54
N GLY A 166 54.48 -5.69 -0.51
CA GLY A 166 54.77 -5.26 0.86
C GLY A 166 54.37 -6.27 1.93
N ARG A 167 55.05 -7.42 2.00
CA ARG A 167 55.15 -8.27 3.20
C ARG A 167 55.70 -7.46 4.37
N ARG A 168 55.07 -7.51 5.54
CA ARG A 168 55.79 -7.45 6.84
C ARG A 168 55.15 -8.42 7.83
N VAL A 169 55.95 -9.40 8.20
CA VAL A 169 55.84 -10.26 9.36
C VAL A 169 56.57 -9.54 10.52
N VAL A 170 55.99 -9.53 11.70
CA VAL A 170 56.61 -9.52 13.05
C VAL A 170 55.42 -9.80 13.98
N GLY A 171 55.26 -10.82 14.79
CA GLY A 171 56.26 -11.46 15.71
C GLY A 171 56.21 -10.82 17.08
N GLN A 172 55.35 -11.23 17.92
CA GLN A 172 55.49 -11.74 19.30
C GLN A 172 54.12 -11.95 19.91
#